data_de8a67e2d701b349474a18e4ec57b9fe
#
_entry.id   de8a67e2d701b349474a18e4ec57b9fe
#
_cell.length_a   1.000
_cell.length_b   1.000
_cell.length_c   1.000
_cell.angle_alpha   90.00
_cell.angle_beta   90.00
_cell.angle_gamma   90.00
#
_symmetry.space_group_name_H-M   'P 1'
#
loop_
_entity.id
_entity.type
_entity.pdbx_description
1 polymer ?
#
loop_
_entity_poly.entity_id
_entity_poly.type
_entity_poly.pdbx_seq_one_letter_code
_entity_poly.pdbx_strand_id
1 'polypeptide(L)'
;MLGLEIGTNSLVTDSLPHQSRRRLDSQVVNIELTLTSIIQGVALFFLTDNSRVPLIQLKFEYWIYMANGLLILFLFWSRSVVHTLTVIRWPIEFSHNFLYIACTLFEAIAFTQVQDPFLWYLFNAIFAVAVWILFIVDTRMIRRQQTRTPELRSRIMSDQRMNIRLLVPGFILYPSIAAFSIAAWPNVFLAGRIHVVFGIIQFLALLAYLIYVLRFFALLARLMIPTDRAEPAEERSSERSTK
;
A
#
# COMPACT_ATOMS: atom_id res chain seq x y z
N MET A 1 -45.38 7.22 -19.35
CA MET A 1 -44.26 7.87 -18.70
C MET A 1 -44.45 7.71 -17.21
N LEU A 2 -43.86 6.68 -16.61
CA LEU A 2 -43.86 6.44 -15.16
C LEU A 2 -42.47 6.82 -14.67
N GLY A 3 -42.37 7.97 -14.00
CA GLY A 3 -41.17 8.40 -13.31
C GLY A 3 -40.96 7.58 -12.03
N LEU A 4 -39.99 6.66 -12.02
CA LEU A 4 -39.48 6.02 -10.84
C LEU A 4 -38.52 7.00 -10.17
N GLU A 5 -38.99 7.78 -9.21
CA GLU A 5 -38.13 8.46 -8.23
C GLU A 5 -37.45 7.40 -7.37
N ILE A 6 -36.16 7.16 -7.64
CA ILE A 6 -35.28 6.40 -6.73
C ILE A 6 -35.00 7.34 -5.56
N GLY A 7 -35.86 7.24 -4.53
CA GLY A 7 -35.63 7.90 -3.25
C GLY A 7 -34.29 7.45 -2.64
N THR A 8 -33.35 8.35 -2.60
CA THR A 8 -32.03 8.15 -1.97
C THR A 8 -32.21 7.86 -0.48
N ASN A 9 -31.94 6.63 -0.06
CA ASN A 9 -31.91 6.16 1.33
C ASN A 9 -30.77 6.84 2.16
N SER A 10 -30.70 8.17 2.13
CA SER A 10 -29.73 8.92 2.96
C SER A 10 -30.22 9.14 4.42
N LEU A 11 -31.46 8.75 4.73
CA LEU A 11 -32.09 9.08 6.01
C LEU A 11 -31.86 8.06 7.16
N VAL A 12 -31.30 6.87 6.88
CA VAL A 12 -31.17 5.81 7.90
C VAL A 12 -29.86 5.92 8.69
N THR A 13 -28.83 6.58 8.16
CA THR A 13 -27.51 6.62 8.79
C THR A 13 -27.34 7.70 9.87
N ASP A 14 -28.20 8.74 9.88
CA ASP A 14 -28.06 9.86 10.84
C ASP A 14 -28.71 9.60 12.21
N SER A 15 -29.46 8.51 12.35
CA SER A 15 -30.19 8.19 13.59
C SER A 15 -29.46 7.25 14.56
N LEU A 16 -28.30 6.70 14.18
CA LEU A 16 -27.55 5.82 15.10
C LEU A 16 -26.86 6.61 16.19
N PRO A 17 -26.93 6.16 17.48
CA PRO A 17 -26.19 6.77 18.56
C PRO A 17 -24.70 6.81 18.25
N HIS A 18 -24.02 7.89 18.57
CA HIS A 18 -22.58 8.10 18.30
C HIS A 18 -21.70 6.91 18.73
N GLN A 19 -22.09 6.19 19.75
CA GLN A 19 -21.39 5.02 20.27
C GLN A 19 -21.50 3.80 19.34
N SER A 20 -22.66 3.57 18.74
CA SER A 20 -22.86 2.48 17.75
C SER A 20 -22.11 2.73 16.47
N ARG A 21 -22.02 3.97 16.02
CA ARG A 21 -21.25 4.38 14.84
C ARG A 21 -19.74 4.13 15.02
N ARG A 22 -19.19 4.51 16.19
CA ARG A 22 -17.77 4.24 16.53
C ARG A 22 -17.44 2.74 16.59
N ARG A 23 -18.35 1.91 17.10
CA ARG A 23 -18.17 0.44 17.14
C ARG A 23 -18.17 -0.15 15.73
N LEU A 24 -19.08 0.27 14.86
CA LEU A 24 -19.11 -0.18 13.46
C LEU A 24 -17.84 0.23 12.72
N ASP A 25 -17.38 1.46 12.85
CA ASP A 25 -16.13 1.93 12.22
C ASP A 25 -14.93 1.08 12.67
N SER A 26 -14.83 0.75 13.96
CA SER A 26 -13.77 -0.12 14.49
C SER A 26 -13.84 -1.54 13.93
N GLN A 27 -15.05 -2.12 13.81
CA GLN A 27 -15.23 -3.46 13.25
C GLN A 27 -14.84 -3.50 11.76
N VAL A 28 -15.23 -2.49 10.98
CA VAL A 28 -14.87 -2.38 9.56
C VAL A 28 -13.36 -2.34 9.38
N VAL A 29 -12.66 -1.50 10.16
CA VAL A 29 -11.19 -1.43 10.11
C VAL A 29 -10.55 -2.76 10.46
N ASN A 30 -11.05 -3.47 11.48
CA ASN A 30 -10.53 -4.79 11.86
C ASN A 30 -10.73 -5.84 10.76
N ILE A 31 -11.90 -5.86 10.11
CA ILE A 31 -12.19 -6.76 8.98
C ILE A 31 -11.23 -6.48 7.82
N GLU A 32 -11.03 -5.22 7.45
CA GLU A 32 -10.12 -4.81 6.38
C GLU A 32 -8.67 -5.19 6.68
N LEU A 33 -8.19 -4.95 7.91
CA LEU A 33 -6.84 -5.33 8.32
C LEU A 33 -6.65 -6.86 8.28
N THR A 34 -7.65 -7.61 8.73
CA THR A 34 -7.62 -9.09 8.69
C THR A 34 -7.58 -9.57 7.26
N LEU A 35 -8.46 -9.07 6.39
CA LEU A 35 -8.50 -9.42 4.97
C LEU A 35 -7.17 -9.12 4.28
N THR A 36 -6.64 -7.92 4.47
CA THR A 36 -5.34 -7.49 3.96
C THR A 36 -4.22 -8.44 4.40
N SER A 37 -4.19 -8.81 5.68
CA SER A 37 -3.15 -9.70 6.23
C SER A 37 -3.25 -11.12 5.68
N ILE A 38 -4.47 -11.67 5.50
CA ILE A 38 -4.69 -13.00 4.92
C ILE A 38 -4.21 -13.01 3.46
N ILE A 39 -4.60 -12.01 2.68
CA ILE A 39 -4.27 -11.93 1.25
C ILE A 39 -2.75 -11.77 1.06
N GLN A 40 -2.10 -10.94 1.87
CA GLN A 40 -0.64 -10.78 1.85
C GLN A 40 0.10 -12.05 2.34
N GLY A 41 -0.52 -12.80 3.26
CA GLY A 41 -0.01 -14.12 3.66
C GLY A 41 0.05 -15.11 2.50
N VAL A 42 -0.92 -15.06 1.58
CA VAL A 42 -0.91 -15.87 0.35
C VAL A 42 0.24 -15.45 -0.58
N ALA A 43 0.47 -14.16 -0.78
CA ALA A 43 1.60 -13.68 -1.57
C ALA A 43 2.96 -14.09 -0.97
N LEU A 44 3.10 -13.98 0.36
CA LEU A 44 4.28 -14.46 1.09
C LEU A 44 4.50 -15.96 0.92
N PHE A 45 3.42 -16.76 0.95
CA PHE A 45 3.51 -18.19 0.70
C PHE A 45 4.11 -18.47 -0.69
N PHE A 46 3.61 -17.83 -1.75
CA PHE A 46 4.16 -18.01 -3.10
C PHE A 46 5.63 -17.58 -3.19
N LEU A 47 6.01 -16.46 -2.56
CA LEU A 47 7.41 -16.05 -2.51
C LEU A 47 8.28 -17.11 -1.82
N THR A 48 7.86 -17.61 -0.67
CA THR A 48 8.61 -18.59 0.13
C THR A 48 8.74 -19.93 -0.60
N ASP A 49 7.66 -20.42 -1.18
CA ASP A 49 7.63 -21.68 -1.89
C ASP A 49 8.56 -21.67 -3.12
N ASN A 50 8.48 -20.60 -3.93
CA ASN A 50 9.32 -20.45 -5.12
C ASN A 50 10.78 -20.07 -4.79
N SER A 51 11.06 -19.58 -3.58
CA SER A 51 12.41 -19.31 -3.09
C SER A 51 13.14 -20.57 -2.61
N ARG A 52 12.41 -21.65 -2.32
CA ARG A 52 12.96 -22.88 -1.76
C ARG A 52 14.07 -23.49 -2.63
N VAL A 53 13.84 -23.62 -3.91
CA VAL A 53 14.80 -24.21 -4.86
C VAL A 53 16.09 -23.38 -4.98
N PRO A 54 16.05 -22.05 -5.23
CA PRO A 54 17.25 -21.22 -5.26
C PRO A 54 18.03 -21.23 -3.94
N LEU A 55 17.35 -21.32 -2.79
CA LEU A 55 18.02 -21.38 -1.49
C LEU A 55 18.76 -22.69 -1.27
N ILE A 56 18.08 -23.84 -1.51
CA ILE A 56 18.68 -25.17 -1.32
C ILE A 56 19.82 -25.42 -2.30
N GLN A 57 19.67 -24.96 -3.54
CA GLN A 57 20.69 -25.13 -4.60
C GLN A 57 21.76 -24.06 -4.60
N LEU A 58 21.75 -23.12 -3.61
CA LEU A 58 22.70 -22.00 -3.48
C LEU A 58 22.84 -21.17 -4.77
N LYS A 59 21.74 -20.98 -5.51
CA LYS A 59 21.71 -20.15 -6.73
C LYS A 59 21.66 -18.67 -6.34
N PHE A 60 22.82 -18.13 -5.94
CA PHE A 60 22.96 -16.75 -5.40
C PHE A 60 22.44 -15.66 -6.34
N GLU A 61 22.45 -15.89 -7.64
CA GLU A 61 21.95 -14.96 -8.64
C GLU A 61 20.45 -14.65 -8.50
N TYR A 62 19.67 -15.56 -7.91
CA TYR A 62 18.23 -15.37 -7.68
C TYR A 62 17.90 -14.80 -6.30
N TRP A 63 18.86 -14.74 -5.38
CA TRP A 63 18.60 -14.22 -4.02
C TRP A 63 18.20 -12.76 -4.03
N ILE A 64 18.70 -12.00 -5.01
CA ILE A 64 18.32 -10.59 -5.15
C ILE A 64 16.83 -10.42 -5.49
N TYR A 65 16.24 -11.35 -6.27
CA TYR A 65 14.80 -11.32 -6.57
C TYR A 65 13.96 -11.66 -5.35
N MET A 66 14.42 -12.61 -4.53
CA MET A 66 13.76 -12.94 -3.25
C MET A 66 13.77 -11.76 -2.29
N ALA A 67 14.92 -11.08 -2.17
CA ALA A 67 15.05 -9.88 -1.34
C ALA A 67 14.15 -8.74 -1.86
N ASN A 68 14.09 -8.54 -3.18
CA ASN A 68 13.17 -7.61 -3.81
C ASN A 68 11.71 -7.97 -3.53
N GLY A 69 11.34 -9.27 -3.64
CA GLY A 69 10.00 -9.76 -3.33
C GLY A 69 9.56 -9.44 -1.90
N LEU A 70 10.45 -9.69 -0.92
CA LEU A 70 10.19 -9.34 0.48
C LEU A 70 9.99 -7.84 0.68
N LEU A 71 10.79 -6.99 0.02
CA LEU A 71 10.63 -5.54 0.09
C LEU A 71 9.33 -5.07 -0.56
N ILE A 72 8.97 -5.61 -1.73
CA ILE A 72 7.71 -5.31 -2.42
C ILE A 72 6.53 -5.66 -1.53
N LEU A 73 6.48 -6.89 -1.02
CA LEU A 73 5.44 -7.39 -0.13
C LEU A 73 5.30 -6.50 1.10
N PHE A 74 6.41 -6.21 1.79
CA PHE A 74 6.41 -5.38 3.00
C PHE A 74 5.95 -3.96 2.71
N LEU A 75 6.39 -3.35 1.60
CA LEU A 75 6.00 -2.01 1.18
C LEU A 75 4.51 -1.95 0.85
N PHE A 76 3.99 -2.91 0.08
CA PHE A 76 2.60 -2.94 -0.31
C PHE A 76 1.69 -3.20 0.90
N TRP A 77 2.04 -4.16 1.77
CA TRP A 77 1.33 -4.43 3.01
C TRP A 77 1.31 -3.21 3.96
N SER A 78 2.47 -2.61 4.22
CA SER A 78 2.56 -1.45 5.12
C SER A 78 1.75 -0.26 4.62
N ARG A 79 1.80 -0.01 3.31
CA ARG A 79 0.99 1.04 2.67
C ARG A 79 -0.50 0.76 2.83
N SER A 80 -0.92 -0.48 2.64
CA SER A 80 -2.31 -0.91 2.79
C SER A 80 -2.81 -0.72 4.23
N VAL A 81 -2.02 -1.15 5.21
CA VAL A 81 -2.33 -0.97 6.64
C VAL A 81 -2.53 0.51 6.98
N VAL A 82 -1.58 1.36 6.57
CA VAL A 82 -1.70 2.81 6.82
C VAL A 82 -2.89 3.41 6.10
N HIS A 83 -3.16 2.99 4.86
CA HIS A 83 -4.32 3.44 4.12
C HIS A 83 -5.61 3.08 4.85
N THR A 84 -5.75 1.84 5.31
CA THR A 84 -6.89 1.38 6.10
C THR A 84 -7.07 2.20 7.39
N LEU A 85 -6.00 2.41 8.16
CA LEU A 85 -6.04 3.16 9.40
C LEU A 85 -6.32 4.66 9.20
N THR A 86 -5.91 5.20 8.06
CA THR A 86 -5.96 6.65 7.84
C THR A 86 -7.05 7.10 6.88
N VAL A 87 -7.43 6.32 5.89
CA VAL A 87 -8.34 6.73 4.80
C VAL A 87 -9.67 6.00 4.84
N ILE A 88 -9.63 4.67 5.03
CA ILE A 88 -10.85 3.87 5.01
C ILE A 88 -11.65 4.14 6.29
N ARG A 89 -12.77 4.81 6.10
CA ARG A 89 -13.87 4.88 7.05
C ARG A 89 -15.12 4.54 6.26
N TRP A 90 -16.06 3.87 6.90
CA TRP A 90 -17.34 3.48 6.32
C TRP A 90 -17.87 4.43 5.20
N PRO A 91 -18.44 3.89 4.08
CA PRO A 91 -18.64 2.46 3.77
C PRO A 91 -17.42 1.83 3.08
N ILE A 92 -17.26 0.50 3.21
CA ILE A 92 -16.28 -0.30 2.48
C ILE A 92 -16.50 -0.06 0.99
N GLU A 93 -15.51 0.49 0.29
CA GLU A 93 -15.62 0.72 -1.15
C GLU A 93 -15.22 -0.55 -1.90
N PHE A 94 -16.21 -1.21 -2.51
CA PHE A 94 -16.02 -2.45 -3.26
C PHE A 94 -14.92 -2.34 -4.33
N SER A 95 -14.88 -1.20 -5.04
CA SER A 95 -13.88 -0.97 -6.10
C SER A 95 -12.44 -0.97 -5.57
N HIS A 96 -12.21 -0.38 -4.39
CA HIS A 96 -10.90 -0.38 -3.74
C HIS A 96 -10.48 -1.79 -3.36
N ASN A 97 -11.35 -2.55 -2.69
CA ASN A 97 -11.04 -3.91 -2.25
C ASN A 97 -10.81 -4.86 -3.42
N PHE A 98 -11.61 -4.74 -4.48
CA PHE A 98 -11.40 -5.51 -5.70
C PHE A 98 -10.04 -5.23 -6.33
N LEU A 99 -9.67 -3.95 -6.47
CA LEU A 99 -8.35 -3.57 -6.99
C LEU A 99 -7.21 -4.03 -6.09
N TYR A 100 -7.39 -3.96 -4.77
CA TYR A 100 -6.40 -4.45 -3.82
C TYR A 100 -6.15 -5.95 -4.00
N ILE A 101 -7.21 -6.76 -4.09
CA ILE A 101 -7.11 -8.21 -4.36
C ILE A 101 -6.44 -8.46 -5.72
N ALA A 102 -6.79 -7.70 -6.75
CA ALA A 102 -6.16 -7.81 -8.07
C ALA A 102 -4.66 -7.48 -8.03
N CYS A 103 -4.26 -6.43 -7.31
CA CYS A 103 -2.85 -6.10 -7.10
C CYS A 103 -2.10 -7.26 -6.44
N THR A 104 -2.64 -7.81 -5.36
CA THR A 104 -1.99 -8.93 -4.64
C THR A 104 -1.91 -10.20 -5.50
N LEU A 105 -2.90 -10.43 -6.38
CA LEU A 105 -2.83 -11.53 -7.33
C LEU A 105 -1.65 -11.36 -8.30
N PHE A 106 -1.46 -10.17 -8.87
CA PHE A 106 -0.30 -9.90 -9.74
C PHE A 106 1.02 -9.96 -8.98
N GLU A 107 1.05 -9.50 -7.73
CA GLU A 107 2.20 -9.66 -6.83
C GLU A 107 2.55 -11.13 -6.62
N ALA A 108 1.56 -11.96 -6.28
CA ALA A 108 1.74 -13.39 -6.10
C ALA A 108 2.24 -14.08 -7.39
N ILE A 109 1.70 -13.71 -8.55
CA ILE A 109 2.17 -14.23 -9.85
C ILE A 109 3.63 -13.82 -10.09
N ALA A 110 4.01 -12.57 -9.81
CA ALA A 110 5.40 -12.14 -9.92
C ALA A 110 6.33 -12.99 -9.02
N PHE A 111 5.89 -13.33 -7.80
CA PHE A 111 6.65 -14.14 -6.86
C PHE A 111 6.83 -15.60 -7.31
N THR A 112 5.95 -16.12 -8.15
CA THR A 112 6.19 -17.44 -8.78
C THR A 112 7.33 -17.42 -9.78
N GLN A 113 7.77 -16.24 -10.25
CA GLN A 113 8.77 -16.07 -11.31
C GLN A 113 10.18 -15.71 -10.78
N VAL A 114 10.49 -16.00 -9.52
CA VAL A 114 11.80 -15.68 -8.89
C VAL A 114 13.00 -16.21 -9.69
N GLN A 115 12.83 -17.33 -10.42
CA GLN A 115 13.89 -17.96 -11.20
C GLN A 115 13.87 -17.58 -12.69
N ASP A 116 12.89 -16.80 -13.14
CA ASP A 116 12.79 -16.29 -14.51
C ASP A 116 12.90 -14.75 -14.49
N PRO A 117 14.07 -14.19 -14.76
CA PRO A 117 14.28 -12.74 -14.74
C PRO A 117 13.37 -11.95 -15.70
N PHE A 118 13.06 -12.51 -16.89
CA PHE A 118 12.17 -11.84 -17.83
C PHE A 118 10.75 -11.72 -17.27
N LEU A 119 10.18 -12.86 -16.84
CA LEU A 119 8.83 -12.90 -16.30
C LEU A 119 8.75 -12.15 -14.97
N TRP A 120 9.81 -12.18 -14.14
CA TRP A 120 9.90 -11.37 -12.92
C TRP A 120 9.67 -9.89 -13.23
N TYR A 121 10.43 -9.30 -14.13
CA TYR A 121 10.30 -7.88 -14.45
C TYR A 121 8.98 -7.56 -15.15
N LEU A 122 8.51 -8.44 -16.04
CA LEU A 122 7.24 -8.28 -16.73
C LEU A 122 6.06 -8.22 -15.74
N PHE A 123 5.97 -9.18 -14.82
CA PHE A 123 4.89 -9.21 -13.83
C PHE A 123 5.03 -8.11 -12.78
N ASN A 124 6.24 -7.71 -12.42
CA ASN A 124 6.43 -6.53 -11.57
C ASN A 124 5.95 -5.24 -12.25
N ALA A 125 6.15 -5.08 -13.57
CA ALA A 125 5.60 -3.95 -14.31
C ALA A 125 4.07 -3.96 -14.31
N ILE A 126 3.44 -5.12 -14.56
CA ILE A 126 1.97 -5.28 -14.52
C ILE A 126 1.43 -4.98 -13.12
N PHE A 127 2.05 -5.53 -12.08
CA PHE A 127 1.73 -5.24 -10.69
C PHE A 127 1.80 -3.74 -10.39
N ALA A 128 2.86 -3.07 -10.83
CA ALA A 128 3.03 -1.64 -10.61
C ALA A 128 1.97 -0.80 -11.33
N VAL A 129 1.51 -1.22 -12.52
CA VAL A 129 0.37 -0.58 -13.21
C VAL A 129 -0.91 -0.75 -12.39
N ALA A 130 -1.17 -1.94 -11.87
CA ALA A 130 -2.34 -2.19 -11.03
C ALA A 130 -2.32 -1.33 -9.75
N VAL A 131 -1.17 -1.24 -9.06
CA VAL A 131 -0.97 -0.37 -7.89
C VAL A 131 -1.13 1.11 -8.25
N TRP A 132 -0.66 1.52 -9.43
CA TRP A 132 -0.84 2.89 -9.90
C TRP A 132 -2.33 3.25 -10.09
N ILE A 133 -3.12 2.33 -10.67
CA ILE A 133 -4.57 2.49 -10.79
C ILE A 133 -5.22 2.56 -9.40
N LEU A 134 -4.82 1.68 -8.47
CA LEU A 134 -5.30 1.68 -7.09
C LEU A 134 -5.06 3.06 -6.43
N PHE A 135 -3.85 3.63 -6.55
CA PHE A 135 -3.54 4.95 -5.98
C PHE A 135 -4.35 6.10 -6.61
N ILE A 136 -4.72 5.99 -7.88
CA ILE A 136 -5.62 6.96 -8.53
C ILE A 136 -7.01 6.87 -7.91
N VAL A 137 -7.53 5.66 -7.70
CA VAL A 137 -8.84 5.42 -7.05
C VAL A 137 -8.81 5.97 -5.63
N ASP A 138 -7.79 5.65 -4.84
CA ASP A 138 -7.59 6.15 -3.47
C ASP A 138 -7.57 7.69 -3.41
N THR A 139 -6.89 8.32 -4.37
CA THR A 139 -6.87 9.78 -4.47
C THR A 139 -8.27 10.37 -4.67
N ARG A 140 -9.13 9.68 -5.45
CA ARG A 140 -10.53 10.11 -5.63
C ARG A 140 -11.34 9.92 -4.36
N MET A 141 -11.12 8.82 -3.62
CA MET A 141 -11.76 8.55 -2.33
C MET A 141 -11.39 9.62 -1.29
N ILE A 142 -10.10 9.92 -1.13
CA ILE A 142 -9.62 10.92 -0.18
C ILE A 142 -10.25 12.30 -0.47
N ARG A 143 -10.44 12.65 -1.75
CA ARG A 143 -11.08 13.91 -2.13
C ARG A 143 -12.54 14.00 -1.73
N ARG A 144 -13.27 12.89 -1.72
CA ARG A 144 -14.70 12.83 -1.36
C ARG A 144 -14.93 12.85 0.14
N GLN A 145 -13.96 12.42 0.94
CA GLN A 145 -14.10 12.38 2.40
C GLN A 145 -13.86 13.76 3.03
N GLN A 146 -14.86 14.28 3.76
CA GLN A 146 -14.81 15.60 4.41
C GLN A 146 -14.38 15.57 5.88
N THR A 147 -14.18 14.38 6.49
CA THR A 147 -14.15 14.15 7.93
C THR A 147 -12.81 14.36 8.64
N ARG A 148 -11.79 14.95 7.99
CA ARG A 148 -10.45 15.09 8.59
C ARG A 148 -10.01 16.54 8.68
N THR A 149 -9.04 16.77 9.62
CA THR A 149 -8.37 18.06 9.70
C THR A 149 -7.75 18.41 8.33
N PRO A 150 -7.86 19.68 7.86
CA PRO A 150 -7.34 20.09 6.55
C PRO A 150 -5.85 19.78 6.39
N GLU A 151 -5.09 19.85 7.48
CA GLU A 151 -3.66 19.57 7.48
C GLU A 151 -3.35 18.09 7.19
N LEU A 152 -3.98 17.15 7.90
CA LEU A 152 -3.81 15.71 7.69
C LEU A 152 -4.20 15.31 6.27
N ARG A 153 -5.32 15.83 5.75
CA ARG A 153 -5.76 15.61 4.39
C ARG A 153 -4.75 16.10 3.36
N SER A 154 -4.21 17.29 3.56
CA SER A 154 -3.18 17.88 2.68
C SER A 154 -1.93 17.00 2.62
N ARG A 155 -1.45 16.51 3.77
CA ARG A 155 -0.29 15.62 3.86
C ARG A 155 -0.51 14.29 3.15
N ILE A 156 -1.64 13.63 3.40
CA ILE A 156 -2.00 12.36 2.73
C ILE A 156 -2.10 12.56 1.21
N MET A 157 -2.74 13.64 0.75
CA MET A 157 -2.85 13.96 -0.67
C MET A 157 -1.51 14.26 -1.33
N SER A 158 -0.60 14.94 -0.63
CA SER A 158 0.75 15.21 -1.11
C SER A 158 1.54 13.91 -1.28
N ASP A 159 1.48 13.02 -0.29
CA ASP A 159 2.11 11.69 -0.34
C ASP A 159 1.56 10.85 -1.50
N GLN A 160 0.24 10.77 -1.67
CA GLN A 160 -0.37 10.04 -2.77
C GLN A 160 0.08 10.56 -4.15
N ARG A 161 0.15 11.87 -4.34
CA ARG A 161 0.66 12.45 -5.60
C ARG A 161 2.12 12.09 -5.84
N MET A 162 2.94 12.10 -4.78
CA MET A 162 4.35 11.70 -4.87
C MET A 162 4.47 10.24 -5.28
N ASN A 163 3.69 9.35 -4.65
CA ASN A 163 3.69 7.91 -4.98
C ASN A 163 3.25 7.65 -6.43
N ILE A 164 2.18 8.30 -6.90
CA ILE A 164 1.72 8.19 -8.29
C ILE A 164 2.84 8.62 -9.28
N ARG A 165 3.59 9.68 -8.96
CA ARG A 165 4.70 10.15 -9.78
C ARG A 165 5.91 9.21 -9.76
N LEU A 166 6.24 8.65 -8.59
CA LEU A 166 7.38 7.74 -8.44
C LEU A 166 7.12 6.36 -9.07
N LEU A 167 5.86 5.88 -9.05
CA LEU A 167 5.50 4.60 -9.63
C LEU A 167 5.78 4.53 -11.13
N VAL A 168 5.54 5.60 -11.88
CA VAL A 168 5.72 5.58 -13.34
C VAL A 168 7.19 5.31 -13.71
N PRO A 169 8.18 6.14 -13.33
CA PRO A 169 9.56 5.90 -13.75
C PRO A 169 10.21 4.72 -13.03
N GLY A 170 10.01 4.55 -11.74
CA GLY A 170 10.74 3.59 -10.91
C GLY A 170 10.15 2.18 -10.92
N PHE A 171 8.83 2.05 -11.06
CA PHE A 171 8.15 0.78 -10.88
C PHE A 171 7.38 0.28 -12.10
N ILE A 172 7.12 1.14 -13.09
CA ILE A 172 6.51 0.73 -14.36
C ILE A 172 7.57 0.73 -15.47
N LEU A 173 8.20 1.87 -15.75
CA LEU A 173 9.13 1.98 -16.87
C LEU A 173 10.41 1.15 -16.64
N TYR A 174 10.99 1.21 -15.44
CA TYR A 174 12.22 0.47 -15.13
C TYR A 174 12.08 -1.05 -15.35
N PRO A 175 11.13 -1.76 -14.73
CA PRO A 175 10.98 -3.19 -14.96
C PRO A 175 10.53 -3.51 -16.38
N SER A 176 9.75 -2.64 -17.05
CA SER A 176 9.41 -2.83 -18.46
C SER A 176 10.64 -2.78 -19.36
N ILE A 177 11.56 -1.83 -19.13
CA ILE A 177 12.83 -1.73 -19.87
C ILE A 177 13.70 -2.95 -19.58
N ALA A 178 13.78 -3.39 -18.31
CA ALA A 178 14.54 -4.58 -17.93
C ALA A 178 14.01 -5.85 -18.64
N ALA A 179 12.70 -6.07 -18.61
CA ALA A 179 12.05 -7.18 -19.30
C ALA A 179 12.33 -7.14 -20.82
N PHE A 180 12.12 -5.98 -21.44
CA PHE A 180 12.37 -5.81 -22.87
C PHE A 180 13.85 -6.07 -23.22
N SER A 181 14.79 -5.58 -22.43
CA SER A 181 16.22 -5.78 -22.65
C SER A 181 16.61 -7.25 -22.57
N ILE A 182 16.07 -7.98 -21.60
CA ILE A 182 16.29 -9.42 -21.45
C ILE A 182 15.71 -10.19 -22.64
N ALA A 183 14.50 -9.84 -23.09
CA ALA A 183 13.86 -10.47 -24.23
C ALA A 183 14.61 -10.20 -25.56
N ALA A 184 15.11 -8.97 -25.74
CA ALA A 184 15.81 -8.58 -26.97
C ALA A 184 17.23 -9.18 -27.06
N TRP A 185 17.94 -9.30 -25.93
CA TRP A 185 19.33 -9.77 -25.87
C TRP A 185 19.56 -10.81 -24.77
N PRO A 186 18.91 -12.00 -24.82
CA PRO A 186 18.94 -12.98 -23.74
C PRO A 186 20.37 -13.47 -23.41
N ASN A 187 21.19 -13.68 -24.44
CA ASN A 187 22.57 -14.13 -24.24
C ASN A 187 23.44 -13.12 -23.47
N VAL A 188 23.22 -11.82 -23.69
CA VAL A 188 23.95 -10.76 -22.99
C VAL A 188 23.46 -10.64 -21.55
N PHE A 189 22.16 -10.59 -21.36
CA PHE A 189 21.56 -10.28 -20.04
C PHE A 189 21.53 -11.50 -19.11
N LEU A 190 21.22 -12.70 -19.62
CA LEU A 190 21.15 -13.91 -18.80
C LEU A 190 22.52 -14.56 -18.62
N ALA A 191 23.25 -14.87 -19.72
CA ALA A 191 24.56 -15.50 -19.62
C ALA A 191 25.61 -14.57 -18.98
N GLY A 192 25.56 -13.27 -19.27
CA GLY A 192 26.42 -12.25 -18.65
C GLY A 192 26.02 -11.85 -17.23
N ARG A 193 24.93 -12.43 -16.66
CA ARG A 193 24.39 -12.09 -15.35
C ARG A 193 24.04 -10.61 -15.15
N ILE A 194 23.84 -9.85 -16.24
CA ILE A 194 23.48 -8.42 -16.16
C ILE A 194 22.10 -8.25 -15.50
N HIS A 195 21.20 -9.24 -15.62
CA HIS A 195 19.93 -9.25 -14.92
C HIS A 195 20.07 -9.10 -13.38
N VAL A 196 21.18 -9.57 -12.79
CA VAL A 196 21.46 -9.41 -11.35
C VAL A 196 21.71 -7.94 -11.01
N VAL A 197 22.43 -7.22 -11.90
CA VAL A 197 22.67 -5.77 -11.75
C VAL A 197 21.33 -5.02 -11.73
N PHE A 198 20.41 -5.38 -12.63
CA PHE A 198 19.05 -4.83 -12.59
C PHE A 198 18.35 -5.16 -11.26
N GLY A 199 18.48 -6.39 -10.77
CA GLY A 199 17.95 -6.77 -9.45
C GLY A 199 18.50 -5.91 -8.31
N ILE A 200 19.81 -5.62 -8.32
CA ILE A 200 20.44 -4.76 -7.31
C ILE A 200 19.95 -3.32 -7.41
N ILE A 201 19.80 -2.76 -8.60
CA ILE A 201 19.26 -1.42 -8.81
C ILE A 201 17.82 -1.35 -8.28
N GLN A 202 16.99 -2.36 -8.59
CA GLN A 202 15.62 -2.48 -8.08
C GLN A 202 15.62 -2.51 -6.54
N PHE A 203 16.50 -3.32 -5.93
CA PHE A 203 16.64 -3.44 -4.48
C PHE A 203 16.96 -2.10 -3.82
N LEU A 204 17.94 -1.39 -4.34
CA LEU A 204 18.34 -0.08 -3.82
C LEU A 204 17.22 0.95 -3.96
N ALA A 205 16.48 0.94 -5.08
CA ALA A 205 15.33 1.81 -5.28
C ALA A 205 14.19 1.49 -4.30
N LEU A 206 13.88 0.20 -4.08
CA LEU A 206 12.89 -0.25 -3.10
C LEU A 206 13.31 0.11 -1.67
N LEU A 207 14.59 -0.05 -1.33
CA LEU A 207 15.13 0.31 -0.01
C LEU A 207 15.03 1.83 0.23
N ALA A 208 15.40 2.64 -0.75
CA ALA A 208 15.24 4.09 -0.67
C ALA A 208 13.75 4.48 -0.50
N TYR A 209 12.85 3.82 -1.22
CA TYR A 209 11.41 4.04 -1.09
C TYR A 209 10.89 3.57 0.28
N LEU A 210 11.41 2.47 0.84
CA LEU A 210 11.07 2.02 2.19
C LEU A 210 11.45 3.08 3.24
N ILE A 211 12.64 3.66 3.14
CA ILE A 211 13.08 4.73 4.05
C ILE A 211 12.13 5.94 3.95
N TYR A 212 11.72 6.31 2.75
CA TYR A 212 10.72 7.37 2.54
C TYR A 212 9.38 7.03 3.22
N VAL A 213 8.86 5.82 3.03
CA VAL A 213 7.60 5.35 3.62
C VAL A 213 7.66 5.36 5.15
N LEU A 214 8.74 4.85 5.74
CA LEU A 214 8.92 4.84 7.21
C LEU A 214 8.98 6.26 7.80
N ARG A 215 9.65 7.19 7.13
CA ARG A 215 9.67 8.61 7.55
C ARG A 215 8.27 9.23 7.48
N PHE A 216 7.53 8.92 6.43
CA PHE A 216 6.16 9.41 6.28
C PHE A 216 5.24 8.85 7.38
N PHE A 217 5.37 7.56 7.73
CA PHE A 217 4.61 6.96 8.83
C PHE A 217 4.94 7.57 10.19
N ALA A 218 6.22 7.84 10.45
CA ALA A 218 6.63 8.51 11.68
C ALA A 218 6.03 9.92 11.79
N LEU A 219 5.93 10.65 10.67
CA LEU A 219 5.27 11.94 10.61
C LEU A 219 3.76 11.82 10.86
N LEU A 220 3.08 10.88 10.21
CA LEU A 220 1.66 10.62 10.40
C LEU A 220 1.32 10.25 11.86
N ALA A 221 2.11 9.38 12.47
CA ALA A 221 1.92 8.98 13.85
C ALA A 221 1.94 10.18 14.81
N ARG A 222 2.87 11.12 14.58
CA ARG A 222 2.94 12.37 15.37
C ARG A 222 1.70 13.26 15.19
N LEU A 223 1.11 13.29 14.01
CA LEU A 223 -0.09 14.10 13.73
C LEU A 223 -1.39 13.45 14.25
N MET A 224 -1.38 12.14 14.47
CA MET A 224 -2.55 11.38 14.93
C MET A 224 -2.62 11.22 16.46
N ILE A 225 -1.50 11.38 17.16
CA ILE A 225 -1.48 11.37 18.63
C ILE A 225 -1.94 12.76 19.09
N PRO A 226 -3.11 12.88 19.77
CA PRO A 226 -3.50 14.13 20.39
C PRO A 226 -2.41 14.54 21.37
N THR A 227 -1.99 15.78 21.33
CA THR A 227 -1.09 16.33 22.34
C THR A 227 -1.90 16.59 23.61
N ASP A 228 -2.22 15.52 24.34
CA ASP A 228 -2.89 15.59 25.66
C ASP A 228 -2.05 16.34 26.73
N ARG A 229 -1.01 17.04 26.32
CA ARG A 229 -0.12 17.81 27.23
C ARG A 229 -0.45 19.28 27.36
N ALA A 230 -1.54 19.72 26.78
CA ALA A 230 -2.06 21.06 27.04
C ALA A 230 -3.29 20.98 27.94
N GLU A 231 -3.20 20.33 29.11
CA GLU A 231 -4.06 20.74 30.23
C GLU A 231 -3.64 22.19 30.56
N PRO A 232 -4.54 23.15 30.41
CA PRO A 232 -4.22 24.51 30.76
C PRO A 232 -3.90 24.55 32.26
N ALA A 233 -2.74 25.08 32.62
CA ALA A 233 -2.35 25.35 34.00
C ALA A 233 -3.35 26.29 34.73
N GLU A 234 -4.35 26.78 34.02
CA GLU A 234 -5.42 27.64 34.53
C GLU A 234 -6.45 26.93 35.42
N GLU A 235 -6.75 25.64 35.23
CA GLU A 235 -7.69 24.95 36.13
C GLU A 235 -7.11 24.69 37.52
N ARG A 236 -5.79 24.49 37.64
CA ARG A 236 -5.13 24.32 38.95
C ARG A 236 -5.04 25.61 39.81
N SER A 237 -5.14 26.79 39.17
CA SER A 237 -5.11 28.06 39.90
C SER A 237 -6.47 28.43 40.49
N SER A 238 -7.58 27.96 39.90
CA SER A 238 -8.93 28.24 40.40
C SER A 238 -9.30 27.41 41.65
N GLU A 239 -8.81 26.15 41.73
CA GLU A 239 -9.05 25.31 42.94
C GLU A 239 -8.23 25.73 44.16
N ARG A 240 -7.13 26.49 44.00
CA ARG A 240 -6.37 27.01 45.16
C ARG A 240 -6.91 28.31 45.72
N SER A 241 -7.82 29.00 45.02
CA SER A 241 -8.42 30.25 45.51
C SER A 241 -9.69 30.07 46.34
N THR A 242 -10.20 28.83 46.46
CA THR A 242 -11.44 28.52 47.19
C THR A 242 -11.21 27.77 48.50
N LYS A 243 -10.00 27.67 49.01
CA LYS A 243 -9.64 27.21 50.34
C LYS A 243 -8.97 28.32 51.14
#